data_c9e21a10ccf727afc7314fa65fd29d8d
#
_entry.id   c9e21a10ccf727afc7314fa65fd29d8d
#
_cell.length_a   1.000
_cell.length_b   1.000
_cell.length_c   1.000
_cell.angle_alpha   90.00
_cell.angle_beta   90.00
_cell.angle_gamma   90.00
#
_symmetry.space_group_name_H-M   'P 1'
#
loop_
_entity.id
_entity.type
_entity.pdbx_description
1 polymer ?
#
loop_
_entity_poly.entity_id
_entity_poly.type
_entity_poly.pdbx_seq_one_letter_code
_entity_poly.pdbx_strand_id
1 'polypeptide(L)'
;LPTYAQIGIWAPILLVFLRLLQGLSAGGEIGGSAVYLTEHAGSSSRGFKTSFLQLMGPLGILVSTLQIALLQSWLSPEEFLSWGWRVPFWISLILLILAFKVRMALEETPIFLQLSQSDTQSKTPLRDNFRDPETRKRMFLLFFCISAGGAVLFFCVQVYTSIFLKTAVKLPPQLVDQLSVYATLALLPLTIFAGWLSDKIGRKPVVVTGLVLGATLILPAFHLLQEIGQTATYSAGFTFAIAGILIGLSAILALVVGPQTALLAELFPTKTRNSAATLPHNLAAGWIGGLLPLIVTWLNQHWESTVAGLWYPTIFLASSAVVALLYLPETNQVNLTK
;
A
#
# COMPACT_ATOMS: atom_id res chain seq x y z
N LEU A 1 -7.48 -21.21 14.38
CA LEU A 1 -7.02 -22.33 13.56
C LEU A 1 -6.27 -23.34 14.42
N PRO A 2 -6.39 -24.64 14.16
CA PRO A 2 -5.53 -25.65 14.72
C PRO A 2 -4.09 -25.49 14.23
N THR A 3 -3.14 -25.94 15.05
CA THR A 3 -1.71 -25.84 14.72
C THR A 3 -1.24 -26.99 13.82
N TYR A 4 -0.05 -26.85 13.23
CA TYR A 4 0.55 -27.92 12.43
C TYR A 4 0.72 -29.22 13.22
N ALA A 5 1.05 -29.13 14.52
CA ALA A 5 1.15 -30.29 15.39
C ALA A 5 -0.18 -31.06 15.58
N GLN A 6 -1.32 -30.40 15.39
CA GLN A 6 -2.64 -31.00 15.57
C GLN A 6 -3.21 -31.60 14.29
N ILE A 7 -3.05 -30.92 13.14
CA ILE A 7 -3.70 -31.31 11.87
C ILE A 7 -2.72 -31.39 10.68
N GLY A 8 -1.41 -31.31 10.92
CA GLY A 8 -0.38 -31.44 9.88
C GLY A 8 -0.54 -30.43 8.74
N ILE A 9 -0.42 -30.93 7.50
CA ILE A 9 -0.47 -30.11 6.28
C ILE A 9 -1.78 -29.32 6.09
N TRP A 10 -2.86 -29.74 6.73
CA TRP A 10 -4.14 -29.03 6.66
C TRP A 10 -4.09 -27.66 7.34
N ALA A 11 -3.20 -27.44 8.31
CA ALA A 11 -3.07 -26.12 8.96
C ALA A 11 -2.65 -25.02 7.97
N PRO A 12 -1.55 -25.14 7.19
CA PRO A 12 -1.19 -24.15 6.18
C PRO A 12 -2.21 -24.06 5.04
N ILE A 13 -2.83 -25.16 4.61
CA ILE A 13 -3.87 -25.13 3.57
C ILE A 13 -5.06 -24.29 4.02
N LEU A 14 -5.57 -24.50 5.23
CA LEU A 14 -6.67 -23.72 5.80
C LEU A 14 -6.28 -22.24 5.96
N LEU A 15 -5.04 -21.96 6.37
CA LEU A 15 -4.55 -20.58 6.48
C LEU A 15 -4.56 -19.89 5.12
N VAL A 16 -4.03 -20.53 4.07
CA VAL A 16 -4.02 -19.98 2.71
C VAL A 16 -5.45 -19.76 2.21
N PHE A 17 -6.33 -20.75 2.41
CA PHE A 17 -7.74 -20.63 2.00
C PHE A 17 -8.44 -19.44 2.67
N LEU A 18 -8.27 -19.28 4.00
CA LEU A 18 -8.84 -18.14 4.73
C LEU A 18 -8.22 -16.79 4.29
N ARG A 19 -6.94 -16.77 3.94
CA ARG A 19 -6.28 -15.58 3.37
C ARG A 19 -6.84 -15.22 1.99
N LEU A 20 -7.16 -16.21 1.16
CA LEU A 20 -7.83 -15.98 -0.12
C LEU A 20 -9.23 -15.39 0.06
N LEU A 21 -10.03 -15.93 0.99
CA LEU A 21 -11.35 -15.41 1.34
C LEU A 21 -11.26 -13.97 1.89
N GLN A 22 -10.29 -13.71 2.75
CA GLN A 22 -10.02 -12.36 3.28
C GLN A 22 -9.68 -11.38 2.15
N GLY A 23 -8.80 -11.77 1.23
CA GLY A 23 -8.43 -10.95 0.07
C GLY A 23 -9.61 -10.65 -0.85
N LEU A 24 -10.47 -11.65 -1.09
CA LEU A 24 -11.68 -11.48 -1.88
C LEU A 24 -12.66 -10.50 -1.24
N SER A 25 -12.84 -10.57 0.09
CA SER A 25 -13.69 -9.65 0.84
C SER A 25 -13.14 -8.22 0.85
N ALA A 26 -11.85 -8.04 1.13
CA ALA A 26 -11.20 -6.74 1.19
C ALA A 26 -11.10 -6.05 -0.18
N GLY A 27 -11.08 -6.83 -1.27
CA GLY A 27 -10.87 -6.31 -2.63
C GLY A 27 -11.91 -5.28 -3.08
N GLY A 28 -13.15 -5.35 -2.62
CA GLY A 28 -14.19 -4.37 -2.93
C GLY A 28 -14.20 -3.12 -2.05
N GLU A 29 -13.62 -3.19 -0.85
CA GLU A 29 -13.74 -2.12 0.15
C GLU A 29 -12.88 -0.90 -0.15
N ILE A 30 -11.64 -1.11 -0.59
CA ILE A 30 -10.68 -0.02 -0.85
C ILE A 30 -11.21 0.90 -1.96
N GLY A 31 -11.70 0.33 -3.06
CA GLY A 31 -12.25 1.10 -4.16
C GLY A 31 -13.52 1.87 -3.76
N GLY A 32 -14.43 1.22 -3.06
CA GLY A 32 -15.66 1.85 -2.56
C GLY A 32 -15.37 3.01 -1.60
N SER A 33 -14.46 2.81 -0.66
CA SER A 33 -14.04 3.84 0.29
C SER A 33 -13.32 5.01 -0.41
N ALA A 34 -12.48 4.72 -1.41
CA ALA A 34 -11.79 5.73 -2.21
C ALA A 34 -12.79 6.62 -2.97
N VAL A 35 -13.78 6.01 -3.63
CA VAL A 35 -14.84 6.73 -4.35
C VAL A 35 -15.68 7.55 -3.38
N TYR A 36 -16.14 6.95 -2.29
CA TYR A 36 -16.94 7.63 -1.25
C TYR A 36 -16.23 8.88 -0.70
N LEU A 37 -14.97 8.72 -0.28
CA LEU A 37 -14.19 9.83 0.26
C LEU A 37 -13.93 10.93 -0.79
N THR A 38 -13.64 10.53 -2.02
CA THR A 38 -13.34 11.46 -3.11
C THR A 38 -14.57 12.28 -3.52
N GLU A 39 -15.76 11.68 -3.51
CA GLU A 39 -17.03 12.34 -3.83
C GLU A 39 -17.48 13.31 -2.75
N HIS A 40 -17.15 13.04 -1.46
CA HIS A 40 -17.41 13.96 -0.35
C HIS A 40 -16.31 15.02 -0.17
N ALA A 41 -15.14 14.83 -0.77
CA ALA A 41 -14.06 15.80 -0.71
C ALA A 41 -14.29 16.92 -1.71
N GLY A 42 -14.28 18.17 -1.27
CA GLY A 42 -14.32 19.34 -2.18
C GLY A 42 -13.13 19.31 -3.17
N SER A 43 -13.34 19.84 -4.37
CA SER A 43 -12.35 19.80 -5.47
C SER A 43 -10.96 20.36 -5.09
N SER A 44 -10.92 21.36 -4.21
CA SER A 44 -9.68 22.06 -3.81
C SER A 44 -8.83 21.33 -2.76
N SER A 45 -9.37 20.31 -2.09
CA SER A 45 -8.71 19.60 -0.98
C SER A 45 -8.86 18.08 -1.06
N ARG A 46 -9.11 17.58 -2.26
CA ARG A 46 -9.41 16.16 -2.49
C ARG A 46 -8.21 15.28 -2.17
N GLY A 47 -7.02 15.63 -2.64
CA GLY A 47 -5.79 14.91 -2.34
C GLY A 47 -5.47 14.87 -0.85
N PHE A 48 -5.57 16.00 -0.17
CA PHE A 48 -5.40 16.07 1.28
C PHE A 48 -6.37 15.14 2.02
N LYS A 49 -7.68 15.27 1.76
CA LYS A 49 -8.70 14.48 2.48
C LYS A 49 -8.62 12.99 2.16
N THR A 50 -8.36 12.61 0.92
CA THR A 50 -8.28 11.20 0.52
C THR A 50 -6.98 10.52 0.91
N SER A 51 -5.90 11.28 1.17
CA SER A 51 -4.63 10.73 1.64
C SER A 51 -4.76 10.03 3.00
N PHE A 52 -5.72 10.41 3.84
CA PHE A 52 -5.99 9.71 5.10
C PHE A 52 -6.36 8.25 4.91
N LEU A 53 -6.99 7.87 3.77
CA LEU A 53 -7.27 6.47 3.48
C LEU A 53 -6.00 5.63 3.31
N GLN A 54 -4.92 6.23 2.77
CA GLN A 54 -3.65 5.56 2.59
C GLN A 54 -2.90 5.27 3.92
N LEU A 55 -3.31 5.93 5.01
CA LEU A 55 -2.74 5.67 6.33
C LEU A 55 -3.22 4.35 6.93
N MET A 56 -4.33 3.78 6.46
CA MET A 56 -4.94 2.59 7.06
C MET A 56 -3.99 1.39 7.04
N GLY A 57 -3.26 1.18 5.95
CA GLY A 57 -2.25 0.12 5.87
C GLY A 57 -1.11 0.28 6.88
N PRO A 58 -0.36 1.40 6.84
CA PRO A 58 0.71 1.68 7.82
C PRO A 58 0.22 1.68 9.27
N LEU A 59 -0.92 2.28 9.58
CA LEU A 59 -1.52 2.25 10.92
C LEU A 59 -1.87 0.83 11.36
N GLY A 60 -2.41 0.01 10.46
CA GLY A 60 -2.69 -1.40 10.74
C GLY A 60 -1.42 -2.18 11.11
N ILE A 61 -0.31 -1.94 10.41
CA ILE A 61 0.99 -2.55 10.72
C ILE A 61 1.46 -2.08 12.11
N LEU A 62 1.42 -0.78 12.41
CA LEU A 62 1.83 -0.23 13.70
C LEU A 62 1.00 -0.81 14.86
N VAL A 63 -0.32 -0.80 14.74
CA VAL A 63 -1.22 -1.33 15.76
C VAL A 63 -0.99 -2.83 15.98
N SER A 64 -0.82 -3.60 14.90
CA SER A 64 -0.53 -5.03 14.98
C SER A 64 0.82 -5.30 15.66
N THR A 65 1.86 -4.57 15.28
CA THR A 65 3.20 -4.69 15.90
C THR A 65 3.16 -4.32 17.38
N LEU A 66 2.46 -3.25 17.74
CA LEU A 66 2.31 -2.82 19.14
C LEU A 66 1.57 -3.87 19.98
N GLN A 67 0.48 -4.44 19.44
CA GLN A 67 -0.26 -5.51 20.14
C GLN A 67 0.63 -6.72 20.41
N ILE A 68 1.42 -7.15 19.41
CA ILE A 68 2.33 -8.29 19.57
C ILE A 68 3.41 -7.97 20.60
N ALA A 69 4.03 -6.79 20.53
CA ALA A 69 5.05 -6.37 21.48
C ALA A 69 4.53 -6.31 22.93
N LEU A 70 3.33 -5.77 23.13
CA LEU A 70 2.67 -5.73 24.44
C LEU A 70 2.38 -7.14 24.97
N LEU A 71 1.84 -8.02 24.15
CA LEU A 71 1.57 -9.40 24.54
C LEU A 71 2.84 -10.15 24.90
N GLN A 72 3.92 -9.99 24.14
CA GLN A 72 5.22 -10.61 24.43
C GLN A 72 5.89 -10.04 25.68
N SER A 73 5.57 -8.81 26.10
CA SER A 73 6.07 -8.24 27.36
C SER A 73 5.28 -8.72 28.60
N TRP A 74 4.03 -9.19 28.42
CA TRP A 74 3.16 -9.62 29.51
C TRP A 74 3.09 -11.14 29.68
N LEU A 75 3.30 -11.89 28.58
CA LEU A 75 3.19 -13.34 28.55
C LEU A 75 4.57 -13.98 28.45
N SER A 76 4.72 -15.15 29.04
CA SER A 76 5.89 -16.00 28.79
C SER A 76 5.92 -16.48 27.34
N PRO A 77 7.08 -16.87 26.80
CA PRO A 77 7.18 -17.41 25.45
C PRO A 77 6.24 -18.60 25.21
N GLU A 78 6.08 -19.48 26.21
CA GLU A 78 5.18 -20.64 26.12
C GLU A 78 3.72 -20.22 26.07
N GLU A 79 3.29 -19.28 26.90
CA GLU A 79 1.91 -18.74 26.88
C GLU A 79 1.61 -18.03 25.56
N PHE A 80 2.54 -17.22 25.07
CA PHE A 80 2.38 -16.53 23.80
C PHE A 80 2.20 -17.54 22.64
N LEU A 81 3.03 -18.59 22.58
CA LEU A 81 2.95 -19.62 21.54
C LEU A 81 1.70 -20.51 21.68
N SER A 82 1.21 -20.75 22.88
CA SER A 82 0.04 -21.61 23.10
C SER A 82 -1.30 -20.92 22.78
N TRP A 83 -1.50 -19.68 23.26
CA TRP A 83 -2.76 -18.95 23.09
C TRP A 83 -2.60 -17.45 22.78
N GLY A 84 -1.54 -16.80 23.29
CA GLY A 84 -1.40 -15.34 23.25
C GLY A 84 -1.44 -14.75 21.83
N TRP A 85 -0.90 -15.45 20.84
CA TRP A 85 -0.94 -15.02 19.45
C TRP A 85 -2.36 -14.90 18.85
N ARG A 86 -3.36 -15.49 19.54
CA ARG A 86 -4.77 -15.41 19.12
C ARG A 86 -5.46 -14.11 19.56
N VAL A 87 -4.94 -13.43 20.57
CA VAL A 87 -5.55 -12.21 21.14
C VAL A 87 -5.76 -11.09 20.11
N PRO A 88 -4.81 -10.77 19.21
CA PRO A 88 -5.05 -9.78 18.15
C PRO A 88 -6.23 -10.10 17.25
N PHE A 89 -6.51 -11.39 17.02
CA PHE A 89 -7.68 -11.81 16.23
C PHE A 89 -9.01 -11.60 16.98
N TRP A 90 -9.03 -11.76 18.32
CA TRP A 90 -10.20 -11.43 19.13
C TRP A 90 -10.47 -9.93 19.15
N ILE A 91 -9.42 -9.10 19.23
CA ILE A 91 -9.54 -7.65 19.12
C ILE A 91 -10.11 -7.26 17.76
N SER A 92 -9.68 -7.91 16.68
CA SER A 92 -10.20 -7.65 15.33
C SER A 92 -11.70 -7.97 15.21
N LEU A 93 -12.23 -8.92 15.96
CA LEU A 93 -13.67 -9.19 16.01
C LEU A 93 -14.47 -8.03 16.61
N ILE A 94 -13.94 -7.38 17.65
CA ILE A 94 -14.56 -6.19 18.24
C ILE A 94 -14.57 -5.04 17.22
N LEU A 95 -13.43 -4.84 16.53
CA LEU A 95 -13.31 -3.83 15.47
C LEU A 95 -14.27 -4.09 14.30
N LEU A 96 -14.49 -5.37 13.94
CA LEU A 96 -15.44 -5.76 12.91
C LEU A 96 -16.88 -5.36 13.28
N ILE A 97 -17.30 -5.60 14.53
CA ILE A 97 -18.63 -5.22 15.01
C ILE A 97 -18.80 -3.70 14.97
N LEU A 98 -17.77 -2.96 15.38
CA LEU A 98 -17.78 -1.50 15.33
C LEU A 98 -17.85 -0.99 13.88
N ALA A 99 -17.01 -1.53 12.98
CA ALA A 99 -17.01 -1.18 11.57
C ALA A 99 -18.36 -1.47 10.91
N PHE A 100 -18.99 -2.59 11.23
CA PHE A 100 -20.33 -2.94 10.74
C PHE A 100 -21.39 -1.89 11.16
N LYS A 101 -21.38 -1.47 12.45
CA LYS A 101 -22.31 -0.43 12.95
C LYS A 101 -22.09 0.91 12.25
N VAL A 102 -20.82 1.32 12.07
CA VAL A 102 -20.49 2.56 11.35
C VAL A 102 -20.98 2.48 9.90
N ARG A 103 -20.74 1.36 9.22
CA ARG A 103 -21.16 1.17 7.82
C ARG A 103 -22.68 1.23 7.65
N MET A 104 -23.45 0.70 8.60
CA MET A 104 -24.91 0.78 8.59
C MET A 104 -25.45 2.21 8.80
N ALA A 105 -24.64 3.10 9.39
CA ALA A 105 -25.00 4.49 9.63
C ALA A 105 -24.55 5.44 8.49
N LEU A 106 -23.74 4.97 7.53
CA LEU A 106 -23.31 5.79 6.40
C LEU A 106 -24.40 5.88 5.35
N GLU A 107 -24.68 7.10 4.90
CA GLU A 107 -25.58 7.40 3.80
C GLU A 107 -24.85 7.27 2.45
N GLU A 108 -25.60 7.00 1.37
CA GLU A 108 -25.05 6.97 0.01
C GLU A 108 -24.60 8.38 -0.43
N THR A 109 -23.63 8.44 -1.32
CA THR A 109 -23.12 9.73 -1.81
C THR A 109 -24.17 10.48 -2.62
N PRO A 110 -24.23 11.83 -2.53
CA PRO A 110 -25.18 12.62 -3.33
C PRO A 110 -25.04 12.38 -4.84
N ILE A 111 -23.83 12.11 -5.32
CA ILE A 111 -23.56 11.82 -6.74
C ILE A 111 -24.16 10.47 -7.12
N PHE A 112 -24.05 9.46 -6.28
CA PHE A 112 -24.64 8.13 -6.50
C PHE A 112 -26.18 8.20 -6.47
N LEU A 113 -26.77 8.96 -5.54
CA LEU A 113 -28.21 9.14 -5.46
C LEU A 113 -28.78 9.80 -6.71
N GLN A 114 -28.12 10.82 -7.26
CA GLN A 114 -28.49 11.45 -8.54
C GLN A 114 -28.40 10.45 -9.69
N LEU A 115 -27.34 9.66 -9.75
CA LEU A 115 -27.16 8.64 -10.78
C LEU A 115 -28.24 7.55 -10.71
N SER A 116 -28.60 7.14 -9.50
CA SER A 116 -29.65 6.14 -9.25
C SER A 116 -31.03 6.59 -9.73
N GLN A 117 -31.34 7.88 -9.54
CA GLN A 117 -32.60 8.49 -9.97
C GLN A 117 -32.69 8.67 -11.50
N SER A 118 -31.55 8.76 -12.20
CA SER A 118 -31.51 9.00 -13.65
C SER A 118 -31.64 7.74 -14.51
N ASP A 119 -31.81 6.57 -13.93
CA ASP A 119 -31.84 5.24 -14.61
C ASP A 119 -30.66 5.00 -15.59
N THR A 120 -29.56 5.72 -15.38
CA THR A 120 -28.37 5.67 -16.25
C THR A 120 -27.28 4.73 -15.69
N GLN A 121 -27.61 3.94 -14.67
CA GLN A 121 -26.66 2.97 -14.11
C GLN A 121 -26.36 1.85 -15.13
N SER A 122 -25.08 1.51 -15.24
CA SER A 122 -24.70 0.37 -16.07
C SER A 122 -25.14 -0.96 -15.41
N LYS A 123 -25.85 -1.80 -16.15
CA LYS A 123 -26.23 -3.16 -15.73
C LYS A 123 -25.05 -4.14 -15.82
N THR A 124 -24.02 -3.81 -16.58
CA THR A 124 -22.84 -4.66 -16.83
C THR A 124 -21.55 -3.85 -16.73
N PRO A 125 -21.23 -3.22 -15.57
CA PRO A 125 -20.16 -2.23 -15.46
C PRO A 125 -18.78 -2.78 -15.86
N LEU A 126 -18.47 -4.04 -15.55
CA LEU A 126 -17.20 -4.66 -15.98
C LEU A 126 -17.11 -4.78 -17.49
N ARG A 127 -18.17 -5.27 -18.15
CA ARG A 127 -18.19 -5.43 -19.60
C ARG A 127 -18.07 -4.07 -20.31
N ASP A 128 -18.75 -3.06 -19.80
CA ASP A 128 -18.73 -1.71 -20.36
C ASP A 128 -17.35 -1.08 -20.24
N ASN A 129 -16.66 -1.27 -19.10
CA ASN A 129 -15.29 -0.80 -18.90
C ASN A 129 -14.30 -1.38 -19.93
N PHE A 130 -14.41 -2.68 -20.23
CA PHE A 130 -13.54 -3.31 -21.23
C PHE A 130 -13.94 -3.03 -22.66
N ARG A 131 -15.18 -2.62 -22.92
CA ARG A 131 -15.69 -2.31 -24.27
C ARG A 131 -15.32 -0.90 -24.70
N ASP A 132 -15.27 0.06 -23.77
CA ASP A 132 -14.87 1.43 -24.05
C ASP A 132 -13.33 1.56 -24.12
N PRO A 133 -12.75 1.95 -25.31
CA PRO A 133 -11.31 2.05 -25.48
C PRO A 133 -10.65 3.08 -24.56
N GLU A 134 -11.33 4.19 -24.26
CA GLU A 134 -10.79 5.24 -23.40
C GLU A 134 -10.75 4.80 -21.95
N THR A 135 -11.81 4.18 -21.43
CA THR A 135 -11.84 3.60 -20.08
C THR A 135 -10.78 2.51 -19.94
N ARG A 136 -10.62 1.63 -20.93
CA ARG A 136 -9.57 0.60 -20.93
C ARG A 136 -8.17 1.19 -20.88
N LYS A 137 -7.89 2.26 -21.65
CA LYS A 137 -6.62 2.98 -21.61
C LYS A 137 -6.37 3.57 -20.20
N ARG A 138 -7.36 4.20 -19.61
CA ARG A 138 -7.27 4.76 -18.24
C ARG A 138 -7.08 3.67 -17.17
N MET A 139 -7.75 2.52 -17.33
CA MET A 139 -7.52 1.36 -16.47
C MET A 139 -6.08 0.85 -16.56
N PHE A 140 -5.51 0.80 -17.77
CA PHE A 140 -4.10 0.43 -17.94
C PHE A 140 -3.15 1.46 -17.30
N LEU A 141 -3.40 2.76 -17.49
CA LEU A 141 -2.60 3.81 -16.86
C LEU A 141 -2.69 3.76 -15.34
N LEU A 142 -3.89 3.55 -14.80
CA LEU A 142 -4.08 3.37 -13.37
C LEU A 142 -3.32 2.14 -12.85
N PHE A 143 -3.48 0.99 -13.52
CA PHE A 143 -2.81 -0.25 -13.16
C PHE A 143 -1.30 -0.05 -13.12
N PHE A 144 -0.72 0.38 -14.23
CA PHE A 144 0.74 0.35 -14.43
C PHE A 144 1.46 1.51 -13.74
N CYS A 145 0.95 2.76 -13.87
CA CYS A 145 1.67 3.92 -13.38
C CYS A 145 1.41 4.20 -11.89
N ILE A 146 0.16 4.06 -11.45
CA ILE A 146 -0.26 4.54 -10.13
C ILE A 146 -0.30 3.38 -9.14
N SER A 147 -1.10 2.35 -9.45
CA SER A 147 -1.35 1.28 -8.51
C SER A 147 -0.15 0.34 -8.37
N ALA A 148 0.43 -0.10 -9.47
CA ALA A 148 1.59 -0.98 -9.42
C ALA A 148 2.86 -0.25 -8.98
N GLY A 149 3.08 1.00 -9.44
CA GLY A 149 4.19 1.83 -8.94
C GLY A 149 4.10 2.08 -7.43
N GLY A 150 2.90 2.45 -6.94
CA GLY A 150 2.64 2.61 -5.51
C GLY A 150 2.81 1.31 -4.72
N ALA A 151 2.30 0.19 -5.24
CA ALA A 151 2.43 -1.11 -4.59
C ALA A 151 3.88 -1.59 -4.55
N VAL A 152 4.63 -1.45 -5.65
CA VAL A 152 6.07 -1.77 -5.69
C VAL A 152 6.84 -0.97 -4.64
N LEU A 153 6.61 0.34 -4.56
CA LEU A 153 7.23 1.19 -3.53
C LEU A 153 6.80 0.76 -2.12
N PHE A 154 5.52 0.54 -1.89
CA PHE A 154 5.02 0.14 -0.57
C PHE A 154 5.65 -1.17 -0.10
N PHE A 155 5.59 -2.21 -0.90
CA PHE A 155 6.14 -3.51 -0.52
C PHE A 155 7.67 -3.51 -0.45
N CYS A 156 8.34 -2.71 -1.29
CA CYS A 156 9.80 -2.56 -1.21
C CYS A 156 10.21 -1.82 0.08
N VAL A 157 9.59 -0.67 0.37
CA VAL A 157 9.97 0.20 1.48
C VAL A 157 9.47 -0.33 2.82
N GLN A 158 8.21 -0.77 2.93
CA GLN A 158 7.62 -1.15 4.21
C GLN A 158 7.84 -2.63 4.57
N VAL A 159 7.94 -3.51 3.58
CA VAL A 159 8.03 -4.96 3.82
C VAL A 159 9.42 -5.48 3.54
N TYR A 160 9.91 -5.30 2.30
CA TYR A 160 11.17 -5.90 1.89
C TYR A 160 12.38 -5.30 2.64
N THR A 161 12.37 -4.01 2.96
CA THR A 161 13.45 -3.37 3.75
C THR A 161 13.67 -4.07 5.09
N SER A 162 12.60 -4.42 5.81
CA SER A 162 12.72 -5.17 7.08
C SER A 162 13.32 -6.57 6.87
N ILE A 163 12.92 -7.27 5.80
CA ILE A 163 13.50 -8.57 5.42
C ILE A 163 14.98 -8.39 5.11
N PHE A 164 15.34 -7.42 4.29
CA PHE A 164 16.73 -7.13 3.89
C PHE A 164 17.64 -6.84 5.08
N LEU A 165 17.20 -5.97 6.00
CA LEU A 165 17.95 -5.62 7.20
C LEU A 165 18.17 -6.82 8.13
N LYS A 166 17.17 -7.72 8.24
CA LYS A 166 17.28 -8.94 9.06
C LYS A 166 18.12 -10.04 8.40
N THR A 167 18.00 -10.24 7.08
CA THR A 167 18.59 -11.40 6.39
C THR A 167 19.92 -11.09 5.69
N ALA A 168 20.04 -9.97 4.97
CA ALA A 168 21.22 -9.57 4.22
C ALA A 168 22.21 -8.78 5.11
N VAL A 169 21.71 -7.79 5.84
CA VAL A 169 22.53 -6.96 6.74
C VAL A 169 22.75 -7.65 8.10
N LYS A 170 21.87 -8.59 8.48
CA LYS A 170 21.93 -9.38 9.72
C LYS A 170 21.84 -8.53 11.00
N LEU A 171 21.06 -7.45 10.97
CA LEU A 171 20.80 -6.64 12.17
C LEU A 171 19.90 -7.40 13.17
N PRO A 172 20.03 -7.11 14.49
CA PRO A 172 19.14 -7.65 15.50
C PRO A 172 17.67 -7.36 15.16
N PRO A 173 16.78 -8.37 15.24
CA PRO A 173 15.36 -8.19 14.88
C PRO A 173 14.69 -7.04 15.61
N GLN A 174 14.98 -6.87 16.92
CA GLN A 174 14.41 -5.80 17.75
C GLN A 174 14.79 -4.40 17.23
N LEU A 175 16.04 -4.22 16.79
CA LEU A 175 16.51 -2.95 16.21
C LEU A 175 15.81 -2.68 14.88
N VAL A 176 15.67 -3.69 14.02
CA VAL A 176 14.97 -3.56 12.73
C VAL A 176 13.50 -3.19 12.95
N ASP A 177 12.84 -3.81 13.91
CA ASP A 177 11.44 -3.53 14.23
C ASP A 177 11.26 -2.09 14.74
N GLN A 178 12.16 -1.59 15.61
CA GLN A 178 12.17 -0.19 16.05
C GLN A 178 12.38 0.79 14.89
N LEU A 179 13.36 0.52 14.02
CA LEU A 179 13.63 1.34 12.85
C LEU A 179 12.44 1.38 11.88
N SER A 180 11.79 0.23 11.69
CA SER A 180 10.58 0.13 10.86
C SER A 180 9.41 0.93 11.44
N VAL A 181 9.26 0.95 12.78
CA VAL A 181 8.27 1.79 13.46
C VAL A 181 8.55 3.28 13.21
N TYR A 182 9.80 3.73 13.35
CA TYR A 182 10.16 5.14 13.08
C TYR A 182 9.89 5.54 11.62
N ALA A 183 10.25 4.68 10.67
CA ALA A 183 9.99 4.92 9.25
C ALA A 183 8.48 5.00 8.96
N THR A 184 7.69 4.11 9.56
CA THR A 184 6.23 4.09 9.40
C THR A 184 5.57 5.30 10.06
N LEU A 185 6.02 5.71 11.26
CA LEU A 185 5.53 6.94 11.90
C LEU A 185 5.83 8.18 11.06
N ALA A 186 7.01 8.25 10.44
CA ALA A 186 7.35 9.35 9.53
C ALA A 186 6.51 9.32 8.24
N LEU A 187 6.17 8.14 7.73
CA LEU A 187 5.33 7.99 6.53
C LEU A 187 3.95 8.64 6.70
N LEU A 188 3.35 8.60 7.89
CA LEU A 188 2.00 9.12 8.13
C LEU A 188 1.88 10.61 7.75
N PRO A 189 2.63 11.54 8.38
CA PRO A 189 2.54 12.97 8.03
C PRO A 189 3.05 13.25 6.60
N LEU A 190 4.04 12.51 6.11
CA LEU A 190 4.56 12.66 4.76
C LEU A 190 3.51 12.31 3.70
N THR A 191 2.68 11.29 3.93
CA THR A 191 1.59 10.90 3.04
C THR A 191 0.51 11.99 2.97
N ILE A 192 0.14 12.57 4.14
CA ILE A 192 -0.82 13.67 4.21
C ILE A 192 -0.24 14.91 3.49
N PHE A 193 1.02 15.22 3.73
CA PHE A 193 1.72 16.33 3.07
C PHE A 193 1.76 16.14 1.55
N ALA A 194 2.08 14.94 1.05
CA ALA A 194 2.09 14.64 -0.38
C ALA A 194 0.69 14.76 -1.02
N GLY A 195 -0.36 14.32 -0.31
CA GLY A 195 -1.74 14.51 -0.73
C GLY A 195 -2.10 16.01 -0.84
N TRP A 196 -1.76 16.82 0.18
CA TRP A 196 -1.93 18.26 0.15
C TRP A 196 -1.10 18.93 -0.96
N LEU A 197 0.16 18.55 -1.10
CA LEU A 197 1.05 19.08 -2.15
C LEU A 197 0.45 18.84 -3.53
N SER A 198 -0.14 17.65 -3.75
CA SER A 198 -0.77 17.31 -5.01
C SER A 198 -2.03 18.14 -5.31
N ASP A 199 -2.70 18.68 -4.30
CA ASP A 199 -3.78 19.65 -4.47
C ASP A 199 -3.25 21.02 -4.98
N LYS A 200 -2.01 21.37 -4.67
CA LYS A 200 -1.39 22.64 -5.03
C LYS A 200 -0.71 22.64 -6.39
N ILE A 201 0.11 21.62 -6.65
CA ILE A 201 0.96 21.58 -7.87
C ILE A 201 0.48 20.59 -8.92
N GLY A 202 -0.60 19.83 -8.63
CA GLY A 202 -1.14 18.79 -9.51
C GLY A 202 -0.78 17.38 -9.07
N ARG A 203 -1.59 16.41 -9.52
CA ARG A 203 -1.40 14.97 -9.20
C ARG A 203 -0.20 14.39 -9.93
N LYS A 204 -0.13 14.65 -11.24
CA LYS A 204 0.90 14.11 -12.13
C LYS A 204 2.32 14.47 -11.69
N PRO A 205 2.68 15.75 -11.41
CA PRO A 205 4.03 16.11 -10.99
C PRO A 205 4.46 15.37 -9.73
N VAL A 206 3.58 15.27 -8.72
CA VAL A 206 3.91 14.62 -7.43
C VAL A 206 4.16 13.13 -7.62
N VAL A 207 3.26 12.42 -8.32
CA VAL A 207 3.42 10.98 -8.58
C VAL A 207 4.66 10.68 -9.42
N VAL A 208 4.85 11.43 -10.52
CA VAL A 208 6.01 11.24 -11.40
C VAL A 208 7.33 11.47 -10.64
N THR A 209 7.40 12.51 -9.81
CA THR A 209 8.58 12.74 -8.96
C THR A 209 8.84 11.56 -8.04
N GLY A 210 7.82 11.03 -7.38
CA GLY A 210 7.95 9.84 -6.52
C GLY A 210 8.43 8.61 -7.28
N LEU A 211 7.89 8.34 -8.48
CA LEU A 211 8.31 7.22 -9.32
C LEU A 211 9.76 7.35 -9.80
N VAL A 212 10.17 8.55 -10.24
CA VAL A 212 11.55 8.83 -10.68
C VAL A 212 12.53 8.70 -9.52
N LEU A 213 12.23 9.29 -8.37
CA LEU A 213 13.06 9.17 -7.17
C LEU A 213 13.14 7.70 -6.70
N GLY A 214 12.04 6.96 -6.74
CA GLY A 214 12.04 5.53 -6.45
C GLY A 214 12.94 4.74 -7.39
N ALA A 215 12.82 4.96 -8.70
CA ALA A 215 13.64 4.30 -9.71
C ALA A 215 15.14 4.61 -9.58
N THR A 216 15.50 5.82 -9.14
CA THR A 216 16.90 6.24 -9.04
C THR A 216 17.54 5.96 -7.70
N LEU A 217 16.78 6.01 -6.61
CA LEU A 217 17.33 5.98 -5.24
C LEU A 217 17.18 4.65 -4.51
N ILE A 218 16.30 3.72 -4.95
CA ILE A 218 16.14 2.42 -4.27
C ILE A 218 17.47 1.66 -4.24
N LEU A 219 18.12 1.42 -5.39
CA LEU A 219 19.39 0.69 -5.44
C LEU A 219 20.48 1.36 -4.59
N PRO A 220 20.79 2.65 -4.76
CA PRO A 220 21.77 3.33 -3.91
C PRO A 220 21.45 3.26 -2.42
N ALA A 221 20.19 3.41 -2.05
CA ALA A 221 19.76 3.35 -0.64
C ALA A 221 20.03 1.97 -0.02
N PHE A 222 19.71 0.89 -0.73
CA PHE A 222 19.97 -0.46 -0.23
C PHE A 222 21.46 -0.81 -0.20
N HIS A 223 22.27 -0.34 -1.16
CA HIS A 223 23.72 -0.45 -1.07
C HIS A 223 24.27 0.28 0.15
N LEU A 224 23.81 1.52 0.40
CA LEU A 224 24.22 2.29 1.56
C LEU A 224 23.78 1.63 2.89
N LEU A 225 22.58 1.04 2.94
CA LEU A 225 22.13 0.26 4.10
C LEU A 225 23.03 -0.94 4.36
N GLN A 226 23.50 -1.61 3.30
CA GLN A 226 24.42 -2.74 3.41
C GLN A 226 25.80 -2.30 3.91
N GLU A 227 26.37 -1.23 3.35
CA GLU A 227 27.67 -0.69 3.75
C GLU A 227 27.66 -0.23 5.22
N ILE A 228 26.66 0.55 5.61
CA ILE A 228 26.52 0.99 7.01
C ILE A 228 26.35 -0.20 7.93
N GLY A 229 25.54 -1.19 7.54
CA GLY A 229 25.30 -2.39 8.35
C GLY A 229 26.52 -3.28 8.59
N GLN A 230 27.54 -3.21 7.74
CA GLN A 230 28.80 -3.93 7.92
C GLN A 230 29.73 -3.27 8.95
N THR A 231 29.46 -2.01 9.32
CA THR A 231 30.21 -1.33 10.37
C THR A 231 29.80 -1.88 11.75
N ALA A 232 30.69 -2.58 12.41
CA ALA A 232 30.40 -3.45 13.57
C ALA A 232 29.94 -2.76 14.87
N THR A 233 29.69 -1.47 14.90
CA THR A 233 29.37 -0.73 16.14
C THR A 233 27.99 -0.09 16.04
N TYR A 234 27.03 -0.64 16.77
CA TYR A 234 25.66 -0.09 16.89
C TYR A 234 25.64 1.20 17.74
N SER A 235 26.32 2.24 17.23
CA SER A 235 26.30 3.56 17.88
C SER A 235 24.98 4.31 17.60
N ALA A 236 24.72 5.37 18.37
CA ALA A 236 23.57 6.24 18.07
C ALA A 236 23.65 6.80 16.64
N GLY A 237 24.85 7.17 16.15
CA GLY A 237 25.06 7.64 14.77
C GLY A 237 24.68 6.59 13.74
N PHE A 238 25.00 5.32 13.97
CA PHE A 238 24.57 4.19 13.13
C PHE A 238 23.04 4.11 13.02
N THR A 239 22.36 4.15 14.17
CA THR A 239 20.89 4.08 14.22
C THR A 239 20.24 5.26 13.49
N PHE A 240 20.75 6.47 13.70
CA PHE A 240 20.26 7.67 13.01
C PHE A 240 20.51 7.63 11.49
N ALA A 241 21.66 7.10 11.04
CA ALA A 241 21.96 6.98 9.61
C ALA A 241 20.97 6.03 8.91
N ILE A 242 20.74 4.84 9.48
CA ILE A 242 19.76 3.89 8.91
C ILE A 242 18.36 4.49 8.97
N ALA A 243 17.92 5.05 10.11
CA ALA A 243 16.62 5.68 10.24
C ALA A 243 16.42 6.78 9.20
N GLY A 244 17.44 7.61 8.95
CA GLY A 244 17.39 8.66 7.92
C GLY A 244 17.15 8.12 6.52
N ILE A 245 17.81 7.02 6.14
CA ILE A 245 17.60 6.35 4.85
C ILE A 245 16.16 5.81 4.76
N LEU A 246 15.66 5.14 5.81
CA LEU A 246 14.30 4.59 5.84
C LEU A 246 13.23 5.69 5.77
N ILE A 247 13.43 6.81 6.45
CA ILE A 247 12.55 7.97 6.39
C ILE A 247 12.59 8.60 4.98
N GLY A 248 13.76 8.69 4.36
CA GLY A 248 13.90 9.15 2.98
C GLY A 248 13.15 8.27 1.99
N LEU A 249 13.28 6.94 2.10
CA LEU A 249 12.50 5.98 1.30
C LEU A 249 10.98 6.11 1.56
N SER A 250 10.59 6.35 2.81
CA SER A 250 9.18 6.60 3.17
C SER A 250 8.66 7.90 2.57
N ALA A 251 9.49 8.94 2.45
CA ALA A 251 9.13 10.18 1.77
C ALA A 251 8.88 9.97 0.27
N ILE A 252 9.72 9.16 -0.38
CA ILE A 252 9.53 8.79 -1.79
C ILE A 252 8.21 8.01 -1.97
N LEU A 253 7.95 7.04 -1.10
CA LEU A 253 6.68 6.29 -1.09
C LEU A 253 5.48 7.23 -0.93
N ALA A 254 5.55 8.18 0.01
CA ALA A 254 4.50 9.15 0.29
C ALA A 254 4.09 9.96 -0.94
N LEU A 255 5.05 10.37 -1.79
CA LEU A 255 4.77 11.12 -3.02
C LEU A 255 3.89 10.34 -4.01
N VAL A 256 3.98 9.03 -4.03
CA VAL A 256 3.15 8.20 -4.92
C VAL A 256 1.81 7.86 -4.28
N VAL A 257 1.82 7.40 -3.01
CA VAL A 257 0.59 6.92 -2.37
C VAL A 257 -0.31 8.06 -1.86
N GLY A 258 0.25 9.24 -1.53
CA GLY A 258 -0.52 10.39 -1.05
C GLY A 258 -1.64 10.82 -2.01
N PRO A 259 -1.36 11.11 -3.29
CA PRO A 259 -2.37 11.46 -4.28
C PRO A 259 -3.11 10.26 -4.87
N GLN A 260 -2.69 9.02 -4.61
CA GLN A 260 -3.19 7.79 -5.25
C GLN A 260 -4.71 7.62 -5.12
N THR A 261 -5.26 7.83 -3.92
CA THR A 261 -6.70 7.67 -3.67
C THR A 261 -7.55 8.65 -4.49
N ALA A 262 -7.12 9.91 -4.61
CA ALA A 262 -7.81 10.88 -5.47
C ALA A 262 -7.77 10.44 -6.94
N LEU A 263 -6.61 10.01 -7.43
CA LEU A 263 -6.44 9.54 -8.80
C LEU A 263 -7.30 8.33 -9.14
N LEU A 264 -7.50 7.39 -8.18
CA LEU A 264 -8.39 6.24 -8.36
C LEU A 264 -9.80 6.64 -8.80
N ALA A 265 -10.32 7.76 -8.28
CA ALA A 265 -11.66 8.22 -8.60
C ALA A 265 -11.70 9.27 -9.73
N GLU A 266 -10.68 10.15 -9.81
CA GLU A 266 -10.61 11.25 -10.79
C GLU A 266 -10.44 10.78 -12.25
N LEU A 267 -9.87 9.58 -12.45
CA LEU A 267 -9.61 9.05 -13.81
C LEU A 267 -10.86 8.52 -14.52
N PHE A 268 -11.94 8.21 -13.80
CA PHE A 268 -13.08 7.49 -14.36
C PHE A 268 -14.41 8.25 -14.24
N PRO A 269 -15.31 8.07 -15.22
CA PRO A 269 -16.67 8.62 -15.15
C PRO A 269 -17.48 7.94 -14.04
N THR A 270 -18.44 8.65 -13.48
CA THR A 270 -19.23 8.22 -12.30
C THR A 270 -19.89 6.85 -12.48
N LYS A 271 -20.42 6.56 -13.67
CA LYS A 271 -21.17 5.32 -13.98
C LYS A 271 -20.40 4.02 -13.74
N THR A 272 -19.10 4.04 -13.98
CA THR A 272 -18.25 2.84 -13.93
C THR A 272 -17.06 3.00 -13.00
N ARG A 273 -16.92 4.16 -12.34
CA ARG A 273 -15.78 4.57 -11.52
C ARG A 273 -15.33 3.50 -10.54
N ASN A 274 -16.25 2.95 -9.75
CA ASN A 274 -15.88 1.96 -8.74
C ASN A 274 -15.24 0.71 -9.35
N SER A 275 -15.85 0.10 -10.35
CA SER A 275 -15.31 -1.13 -10.97
C SER A 275 -14.07 -0.87 -11.81
N ALA A 276 -14.00 0.27 -12.50
CA ALA A 276 -12.85 0.66 -13.34
C ALA A 276 -11.62 1.02 -12.50
N ALA A 277 -11.79 1.54 -11.29
CA ALA A 277 -10.70 1.87 -10.37
C ALA A 277 -10.25 0.66 -9.54
N THR A 278 -11.20 -0.09 -8.99
CA THR A 278 -10.93 -1.16 -8.00
C THR A 278 -10.21 -2.35 -8.63
N LEU A 279 -10.65 -2.81 -9.81
CA LEU A 279 -10.09 -4.00 -10.43
C LEU A 279 -8.59 -3.86 -10.75
N PRO A 280 -8.13 -2.83 -11.51
CA PRO A 280 -6.72 -2.68 -11.80
C PRO A 280 -5.89 -2.40 -10.53
N HIS A 281 -6.44 -1.67 -9.57
CA HIS A 281 -5.75 -1.40 -8.31
C HIS A 281 -5.45 -2.69 -7.52
N ASN A 282 -6.44 -3.54 -7.32
CA ASN A 282 -6.27 -4.79 -6.58
C ASN A 282 -5.36 -5.79 -7.30
N LEU A 283 -5.46 -5.89 -8.63
CA LEU A 283 -4.55 -6.70 -9.42
C LEU A 283 -3.10 -6.23 -9.27
N ALA A 284 -2.86 -4.92 -9.34
CA ALA A 284 -1.53 -4.35 -9.17
C ALA A 284 -0.99 -4.58 -7.76
N ALA A 285 -1.79 -4.31 -6.74
CA ALA A 285 -1.39 -4.47 -5.34
C ALA A 285 -1.08 -5.94 -5.00
N GLY A 286 -1.94 -6.87 -5.43
CA GLY A 286 -1.77 -8.29 -5.12
C GLY A 286 -0.66 -8.97 -5.91
N TRP A 287 -0.66 -8.81 -7.25
CA TRP A 287 0.27 -9.56 -8.10
C TRP A 287 1.64 -8.88 -8.24
N ILE A 288 1.67 -7.58 -8.45
CA ILE A 288 2.93 -6.86 -8.66
C ILE A 288 3.59 -6.53 -7.32
N GLY A 289 2.84 -5.90 -6.43
CA GLY A 289 3.35 -5.51 -5.11
C GLY A 289 3.52 -6.68 -4.15
N GLY A 290 2.46 -7.49 -3.96
CA GLY A 290 2.44 -8.59 -2.99
C GLY A 290 3.48 -9.68 -3.25
N LEU A 291 3.81 -9.96 -4.51
CA LEU A 291 4.85 -10.92 -4.88
C LEU A 291 6.28 -10.33 -4.85
N LEU A 292 6.43 -9.00 -4.70
CA LEU A 292 7.74 -8.33 -4.74
C LEU A 292 8.76 -8.93 -3.75
N PRO A 293 8.47 -9.12 -2.47
CA PRO A 293 9.45 -9.67 -1.53
C PRO A 293 9.93 -11.08 -1.94
N LEU A 294 9.02 -11.90 -2.46
CA LEU A 294 9.34 -13.24 -2.96
C LEU A 294 10.26 -13.17 -4.18
N ILE A 295 9.88 -12.35 -5.18
CA ILE A 295 10.64 -12.20 -6.44
C ILE A 295 12.03 -11.67 -6.15
N VAL A 296 12.15 -10.60 -5.35
CA VAL A 296 13.45 -9.99 -5.03
C VAL A 296 14.35 -10.96 -4.26
N THR A 297 13.78 -11.69 -3.28
CA THR A 297 14.53 -12.68 -2.51
C THR A 297 14.99 -13.84 -3.39
N TRP A 298 14.13 -14.34 -4.28
CA TRP A 298 14.47 -15.41 -5.21
C TRP A 298 15.56 -14.97 -6.20
N LEU A 299 15.47 -13.78 -6.76
CA LEU A 299 16.49 -13.23 -7.67
C LEU A 299 17.82 -13.05 -6.95
N ASN A 300 17.83 -12.57 -5.71
CA ASN A 300 19.05 -12.43 -4.91
C ASN A 300 19.72 -13.79 -4.67
N GLN A 301 18.95 -14.82 -4.38
CA GLN A 301 19.50 -16.18 -4.21
C GLN A 301 20.03 -16.74 -5.51
N HIS A 302 19.31 -16.55 -6.63
CA HIS A 302 19.71 -17.08 -7.93
C HIS A 302 20.98 -16.41 -8.49
N TRP A 303 21.16 -15.12 -8.22
CA TRP A 303 22.34 -14.37 -8.67
C TRP A 303 23.45 -14.23 -7.60
N GLU A 304 23.31 -14.96 -6.49
CA GLU A 304 24.25 -14.93 -5.37
C GLU A 304 24.62 -13.52 -4.92
N SER A 305 23.65 -12.62 -4.92
CA SER A 305 23.82 -11.20 -4.60
C SER A 305 22.76 -10.75 -3.60
N THR A 306 23.13 -9.86 -2.70
CA THR A 306 22.21 -9.32 -1.69
C THR A 306 21.26 -8.26 -2.25
N VAL A 307 21.60 -7.64 -3.39
CA VAL A 307 20.88 -6.46 -3.93
C VAL A 307 20.45 -6.61 -5.39
N ALA A 308 20.90 -7.67 -6.10
CA ALA A 308 20.60 -7.83 -7.53
C ALA A 308 19.09 -7.92 -7.82
N GLY A 309 18.32 -8.56 -6.95
CA GLY A 309 16.87 -8.63 -7.10
C GLY A 309 16.15 -7.26 -7.06
N LEU A 310 16.80 -6.23 -6.51
CA LEU A 310 16.26 -4.86 -6.49
C LEU A 310 16.22 -4.20 -7.89
N TRP A 311 16.85 -4.80 -8.90
CA TRP A 311 16.63 -4.39 -10.28
C TRP A 311 15.15 -4.57 -10.69
N TYR A 312 14.44 -5.55 -10.13
CA TYR A 312 13.01 -5.75 -10.41
C TYR A 312 12.18 -4.48 -10.07
N PRO A 313 12.15 -3.99 -8.80
CA PRO A 313 11.43 -2.75 -8.49
C PRO A 313 11.98 -1.54 -9.22
N THR A 314 13.29 -1.42 -9.41
CA THR A 314 13.93 -0.29 -10.09
C THR A 314 13.47 -0.16 -11.54
N ILE A 315 13.55 -1.25 -12.33
CA ILE A 315 13.11 -1.26 -13.74
C ILE A 315 11.61 -1.02 -13.84
N PHE A 316 10.84 -1.62 -12.92
CA PHE A 316 9.39 -1.42 -12.90
C PHE A 316 9.03 0.05 -12.65
N LEU A 317 9.64 0.68 -11.66
CA LEU A 317 9.40 2.10 -11.35
C LEU A 317 9.88 3.02 -12.45
N ALA A 318 11.02 2.75 -13.08
CA ALA A 318 11.51 3.51 -14.23
C ALA A 318 10.54 3.46 -15.40
N SER A 319 10.04 2.27 -15.74
CA SER A 319 9.05 2.11 -16.80
C SER A 319 7.72 2.77 -16.46
N SER A 320 7.26 2.66 -15.21
CA SER A 320 6.06 3.35 -14.71
C SER A 320 6.23 4.87 -14.76
N ALA A 321 7.40 5.40 -14.41
CA ALA A 321 7.71 6.83 -14.49
C ALA A 321 7.64 7.35 -15.93
N VAL A 322 8.25 6.64 -16.88
CA VAL A 322 8.22 7.01 -18.31
C VAL A 322 6.78 7.02 -18.83
N VAL A 323 5.99 5.96 -18.58
CA VAL A 323 4.61 5.90 -19.03
C VAL A 323 3.76 6.97 -18.34
N ALA A 324 3.94 7.23 -17.05
CA ALA A 324 3.24 8.30 -16.35
C ALA A 324 3.58 9.68 -16.89
N LEU A 325 4.84 9.93 -17.20
CA LEU A 325 5.30 11.20 -17.75
C LEU A 325 4.68 11.49 -19.11
N LEU A 326 4.58 10.47 -19.97
CA LEU A 326 4.07 10.61 -21.35
C LEU A 326 2.54 10.63 -21.41
N TYR A 327 1.87 9.76 -20.65
CA TYR A 327 0.46 9.46 -20.89
C TYR A 327 -0.48 9.76 -19.71
N LEU A 328 0.01 9.95 -18.47
CA LEU A 328 -0.86 10.25 -17.35
C LEU A 328 -1.43 11.67 -17.50
N PRO A 329 -2.75 11.84 -17.54
CA PRO A 329 -3.36 13.16 -17.57
C PRO A 329 -3.26 13.84 -16.20
N GLU A 330 -3.28 15.17 -16.17
CA GLU A 330 -3.49 15.91 -14.91
C GLU A 330 -4.99 15.86 -14.55
N THR A 331 -5.30 15.54 -13.30
CA THR A 331 -6.68 15.35 -12.83
C THR A 331 -7.09 16.28 -11.70
N ASN A 332 -6.21 17.15 -11.22
CA ASN A 332 -6.43 17.97 -10.03
C ASN A 332 -7.75 18.78 -10.02
N GLN A 333 -8.28 19.17 -11.19
CA GLN A 333 -9.49 19.99 -11.29
C GLN A 333 -10.65 19.28 -12.00
N VAL A 334 -10.60 17.96 -12.12
CA VAL A 334 -11.64 17.21 -12.79
C VAL A 334 -12.96 17.30 -12.02
N ASN A 335 -14.04 17.64 -12.76
CA ASN A 335 -15.39 17.62 -12.21
C ASN A 335 -15.90 16.16 -12.17
N LEU A 336 -16.23 15.68 -10.97
CA LEU A 336 -16.68 14.31 -10.75
C LEU A 336 -18.13 14.02 -11.15
N THR A 337 -18.91 15.05 -11.46
CA THR A 337 -20.33 14.91 -11.86
C THR A 337 -20.52 14.63 -13.37
N LYS A 338 -19.43 14.58 -14.14
CA LYS A 338 -19.46 14.29 -15.58
C LYS A 338 -19.19 12.81 -15.84
#